data_cbd8f46688c19abd56505cd105e7056b
#
_entry.id   cbd8f46688c19abd56505cd105e7056b
#
_cell.length_a   1.000
_cell.length_b   1.000
_cell.length_c   1.000
_cell.angle_alpha   90.00
_cell.angle_beta   90.00
_cell.angle_gamma   90.00
#
_symmetry.space_group_name_H-M   'P 1'
#
loop_
_entity.id
_entity.type
_entity.pdbx_description
1 polymer ?
#
loop_
_entity_poly.entity_id
_entity_poly.type
_entity_poly.pdbx_seq_one_letter_code
_entity_poly.pdbx_strand_id
1 'polypeptide(L)'
;MPVPEARSARRCGECHESYLTEWSGSAHAEADRSPVYRAMRAQAPDAAACDRCHAPLAAVIGRADPVTAEGVTCEVCHAIAEVTLGPHAASWTLQLAENRKYGPICDAVEPYFHRTGCSPLHAESPLCAACHHLEHVPAEGPAVPVFSEFAEWQHGETMPAGLHCQGCHMPQRRLAVASGGPIRDAVSEHGDGAATGDALRLTARALLGPEGLQISGHIEVSGAPHAVPVGLPGREILLGANLVSGTGEILSSAADIVYSRMLVDAHGEETPFFRALRVGSDTRLRPDEKRSFELWLPAAPPDAHVELRLLERALSPELALALAIELPAPRVLQVQRLTAPWGRAP
;
A
#
# COMPACT_ATOMS: atom_id res chain seq x y z
N MET A 1 23.22 20.46 22.70
CA MET A 1 21.76 20.51 22.90
C MET A 1 21.34 19.11 23.31
N PRO A 2 20.40 18.93 24.25
CA PRO A 2 19.87 17.61 24.52
C PRO A 2 19.23 17.07 23.23
N VAL A 3 19.46 15.79 22.93
CA VAL A 3 18.79 15.11 21.80
C VAL A 3 17.29 15.20 22.06
N PRO A 4 16.48 15.64 21.10
CA PRO A 4 15.03 15.67 21.27
C PRO A 4 14.55 14.27 21.63
N GLU A 5 13.80 14.14 22.73
CA GLU A 5 13.26 12.86 23.16
C GLU A 5 12.04 12.53 22.29
N ALA A 6 12.20 11.65 21.33
CA ALA A 6 11.07 11.09 20.58
C ALA A 6 10.31 10.12 21.46
N ARG A 7 8.98 10.18 21.40
CA ARG A 7 8.13 9.34 22.23
C ARG A 7 7.69 8.08 21.49
N SER A 8 7.75 6.97 22.21
CA SER A 8 7.15 5.71 21.75
C SER A 8 5.66 5.87 21.51
N ALA A 9 5.12 5.18 20.52
CA ALA A 9 3.67 5.11 20.26
C ALA A 9 2.90 4.61 21.49
N ARG A 10 3.49 3.70 22.27
CA ARG A 10 2.88 3.25 23.54
C ARG A 10 2.65 4.39 24.52
N ARG A 11 3.59 5.35 24.59
CA ARG A 11 3.44 6.52 25.46
C ARG A 11 2.30 7.42 25.01
N CYS A 12 2.11 7.56 23.69
CA CYS A 12 0.96 8.26 23.14
C CYS A 12 -0.35 7.52 23.47
N GLY A 13 -0.33 6.20 23.38
CA GLY A 13 -1.47 5.33 23.64
C GLY A 13 -1.99 5.35 25.07
N GLU A 14 -1.22 5.82 26.07
CA GLU A 14 -1.71 5.99 27.44
C GLU A 14 -2.93 6.93 27.51
N CYS A 15 -3.03 7.88 26.56
CA CYS A 15 -4.17 8.78 26.42
C CYS A 15 -4.94 8.58 25.11
N HIS A 16 -4.27 8.09 24.06
CA HIS A 16 -4.81 7.91 22.71
C HIS A 16 -4.96 6.42 22.36
N GLU A 17 -5.59 5.63 23.26
CA GLU A 17 -5.65 4.16 23.21
C GLU A 17 -6.23 3.63 21.88
N SER A 18 -7.34 4.22 21.41
CA SER A 18 -7.97 3.79 20.15
C SER A 18 -7.03 3.94 18.95
N TYR A 19 -6.31 5.05 18.89
CA TYR A 19 -5.35 5.32 17.80
C TYR A 19 -4.12 4.42 17.88
N LEU A 20 -3.64 4.11 19.09
CA LEU A 20 -2.56 3.12 19.26
C LEU A 20 -2.99 1.76 18.74
N THR A 21 -4.22 1.33 19.05
CA THR A 21 -4.76 0.04 18.62
C THR A 21 -4.82 -0.04 17.09
N GLU A 22 -5.34 1.00 16.42
CA GLU A 22 -5.43 1.08 14.98
C GLU A 22 -4.06 1.07 14.31
N TRP A 23 -3.18 1.99 14.76
CA TRP A 23 -1.83 2.12 14.21
C TRP A 23 -1.02 0.83 14.40
N SER A 24 -1.15 0.13 15.52
CA SER A 24 -0.39 -1.09 15.82
C SER A 24 -0.63 -2.21 14.81
N GLY A 25 -1.78 -2.24 14.13
CA GLY A 25 -2.12 -3.19 13.06
C GLY A 25 -1.75 -2.71 11.66
N SER A 26 -1.18 -1.52 11.52
CA SER A 26 -0.96 -0.90 10.21
C SER A 26 0.41 -1.25 9.59
N ALA A 27 0.51 -1.07 8.29
CA ALA A 27 1.77 -1.17 7.55
C ALA A 27 2.80 -0.13 8.02
N HIS A 28 2.38 1.02 8.54
CA HIS A 28 3.25 2.03 9.12
C HIS A 28 3.96 1.53 10.38
N ALA A 29 3.27 0.80 11.26
CA ALA A 29 3.88 0.18 12.45
C ALA A 29 4.88 -0.92 12.09
N GLU A 30 4.69 -1.59 10.95
CA GLU A 30 5.55 -2.65 10.46
C GLU A 30 6.67 -2.15 9.53
N ALA A 31 6.71 -0.85 9.19
CA ALA A 31 7.57 -0.31 8.14
C ALA A 31 9.06 -0.65 8.33
N ASP A 32 9.59 -0.56 9.57
CA ASP A 32 10.99 -0.91 9.87
C ASP A 32 11.23 -2.44 9.94
N ARG A 33 10.18 -3.21 10.19
CA ARG A 33 10.29 -4.66 10.39
C ARG A 33 10.04 -5.48 9.12
N SER A 34 9.51 -4.86 8.09
CA SER A 34 9.23 -5.51 6.81
C SER A 34 10.45 -6.27 6.27
N PRO A 35 10.34 -7.57 5.98
CA PRO A 35 11.44 -8.35 5.40
C PRO A 35 11.93 -7.78 4.08
N VAL A 36 11.01 -7.30 3.23
CA VAL A 36 11.31 -6.69 1.93
C VAL A 36 12.15 -5.42 2.13
N TYR A 37 11.69 -4.52 3.02
CA TYR A 37 12.44 -3.32 3.35
C TYR A 37 13.86 -3.64 3.83
N ARG A 38 13.99 -4.57 4.79
CA ARG A 38 15.29 -4.93 5.38
C ARG A 38 16.24 -5.50 4.33
N ALA A 39 15.75 -6.36 3.45
CA ALA A 39 16.56 -6.94 2.38
C ALA A 39 16.98 -5.89 1.36
N MET A 40 16.08 -5.00 0.95
CA MET A 40 16.40 -3.88 0.06
C MET A 40 17.39 -2.91 0.70
N ARG A 41 17.16 -2.53 1.94
CA ARG A 41 18.05 -1.65 2.71
C ARG A 41 19.47 -2.19 2.81
N ALA A 42 19.61 -3.51 3.02
CA ALA A 42 20.93 -4.17 3.11
C ALA A 42 21.70 -4.14 1.79
N GLN A 43 21.04 -4.02 0.65
CA GLN A 43 21.64 -3.96 -0.69
C GLN A 43 21.68 -2.55 -1.28
N ALA A 44 20.96 -1.59 -0.69
CA ALA A 44 20.92 -0.22 -1.18
C ALA A 44 22.26 0.48 -1.03
N PRO A 45 22.69 1.28 -2.02
CA PRO A 45 23.94 2.07 -1.95
C PRO A 45 23.89 3.13 -0.84
N ASP A 46 22.69 3.63 -0.51
CA ASP A 46 22.42 4.54 0.60
C ASP A 46 21.27 3.98 1.47
N ALA A 47 21.64 3.27 2.52
CA ALA A 47 20.67 2.71 3.46
C ALA A 47 19.91 3.79 4.26
N ALA A 48 20.52 4.97 4.48
CA ALA A 48 19.90 6.06 5.20
C ALA A 48 18.75 6.70 4.39
N ALA A 49 18.83 6.67 3.05
CA ALA A 49 17.72 7.10 2.20
C ALA A 49 16.46 6.24 2.40
N CYS A 50 16.63 4.92 2.62
CA CYS A 50 15.52 4.03 2.93
C CYS A 50 14.88 4.35 4.29
N ASP A 51 15.72 4.67 5.28
CA ASP A 51 15.28 5.00 6.65
C ASP A 51 14.37 6.24 6.68
N ARG A 52 14.51 7.18 5.74
CA ARG A 52 13.66 8.38 5.68
C ARG A 52 12.18 8.07 5.67
N CYS A 53 11.77 6.99 5.01
CA CYS A 53 10.37 6.59 4.93
C CYS A 53 10.02 5.46 5.90
N HIS A 54 10.94 4.52 6.14
CA HIS A 54 10.64 3.31 6.92
C HIS A 54 11.02 3.39 8.40
N ALA A 55 11.97 4.24 8.75
CA ALA A 55 12.43 4.49 10.13
C ALA A 55 12.83 5.96 10.31
N PRO A 56 11.90 6.93 10.11
CA PRO A 56 12.24 8.34 9.97
C PRO A 56 12.94 8.95 11.16
N LEU A 57 12.72 8.41 12.36
CA LEU A 57 13.38 8.86 13.58
C LEU A 57 14.88 8.52 13.62
N ALA A 58 15.36 7.61 12.75
CA ALA A 58 16.78 7.22 12.71
C ALA A 58 17.72 8.41 12.52
N ALA A 59 17.32 9.40 11.72
CA ALA A 59 18.11 10.60 11.46
C ALA A 59 18.22 11.54 12.67
N VAL A 60 17.34 11.41 13.65
CA VAL A 60 17.24 12.35 14.79
C VAL A 60 17.73 11.73 16.10
N ILE A 61 17.26 10.51 16.41
CA ILE A 61 17.59 9.81 17.68
C ILE A 61 18.52 8.62 17.47
N GLY A 62 18.88 8.31 16.22
CA GLY A 62 19.77 7.21 15.86
C GLY A 62 19.04 5.89 15.63
N ARG A 63 19.65 5.05 14.81
CA ARG A 63 19.09 3.75 14.40
C ARG A 63 18.98 2.74 15.54
N ALA A 64 19.83 2.85 16.56
CA ALA A 64 19.85 1.94 17.70
C ALA A 64 18.77 2.23 18.75
N ASP A 65 18.09 3.39 18.67
CA ASP A 65 17.04 3.73 19.60
C ASP A 65 15.82 2.81 19.36
N PRO A 66 15.24 2.18 20.41
CA PRO A 66 14.10 1.29 20.26
C PRO A 66 12.85 1.97 19.68
N VAL A 67 12.68 3.28 19.84
CA VAL A 67 11.55 4.02 19.24
C VAL A 67 11.71 4.09 17.71
N THR A 68 12.93 4.11 17.19
CA THR A 68 13.18 4.04 15.75
C THR A 68 12.66 2.73 15.14
N ALA A 69 12.74 1.62 15.86
CA ALA A 69 12.25 0.32 15.41
C ALA A 69 10.71 0.20 15.38
N GLU A 70 9.99 1.20 15.87
CA GLU A 70 8.53 1.28 15.75
C GLU A 70 8.07 1.72 14.33
N GLY A 71 9.00 2.03 13.42
CA GLY A 71 8.68 2.40 12.04
C GLY A 71 8.17 3.84 11.89
N VAL A 72 7.05 4.02 11.18
CA VAL A 72 6.38 5.34 11.02
C VAL A 72 5.41 5.51 12.17
N THR A 73 5.91 6.08 13.28
CA THR A 73 5.15 6.22 14.52
C THR A 73 4.26 7.47 14.54
N CYS A 74 3.44 7.59 15.59
CA CYS A 74 2.67 8.80 15.88
C CYS A 74 3.58 10.04 15.88
N GLU A 75 4.77 9.93 16.48
CA GLU A 75 5.76 11.02 16.56
C GLU A 75 6.20 11.50 15.17
N VAL A 76 6.36 10.58 14.21
CA VAL A 76 6.76 10.93 12.84
C VAL A 76 5.73 11.83 12.18
N CYS A 77 4.50 11.35 12.03
CA CYS A 77 3.45 12.10 11.34
C CYS A 77 3.15 13.42 12.06
N HIS A 78 3.01 13.39 13.38
CA HIS A 78 2.64 14.55 14.18
C HIS A 78 3.80 15.52 14.48
N ALA A 79 5.03 15.24 14.03
CA ALA A 79 6.16 16.17 14.06
C ALA A 79 6.46 16.80 12.69
N ILE A 80 5.83 16.38 11.62
CA ILE A 80 5.98 17.01 10.29
C ILE A 80 5.17 18.31 10.28
N ALA A 81 5.85 19.45 10.16
CA ALA A 81 5.21 20.76 10.05
C ALA A 81 5.05 21.22 8.60
N GLU A 82 5.96 20.82 7.74
CA GLU A 82 6.00 21.23 6.33
C GLU A 82 6.45 20.08 5.44
N VAL A 83 5.88 20.05 4.24
CA VAL A 83 6.31 19.17 3.14
C VAL A 83 6.50 20.04 1.90
N THR A 84 7.65 19.94 1.28
CA THR A 84 7.94 20.60 0.00
C THR A 84 8.00 19.55 -1.09
N LEU A 85 7.11 19.66 -2.06
CA LEU A 85 7.07 18.78 -3.23
C LEU A 85 8.20 19.13 -4.18
N GLY A 86 9.03 18.14 -4.51
CA GLY A 86 10.03 18.22 -5.56
C GLY A 86 9.64 17.38 -6.77
N PRO A 87 10.39 17.46 -7.88
CA PRO A 87 10.05 16.74 -9.11
C PRO A 87 10.18 15.23 -8.98
N HIS A 88 11.07 14.72 -8.14
CA HIS A 88 11.36 13.29 -8.00
C HIS A 88 11.09 12.73 -6.61
N ALA A 89 10.98 13.60 -5.61
CA ALA A 89 10.66 13.23 -4.23
C ALA A 89 10.22 14.46 -3.45
N ALA A 90 9.44 14.27 -2.42
CA ALA A 90 9.17 15.32 -1.44
C ALA A 90 10.30 15.46 -0.42
N SER A 91 10.49 16.66 0.11
CA SER A 91 11.34 16.95 1.25
C SER A 91 10.51 17.37 2.45
N TRP A 92 10.92 16.98 3.64
CA TRP A 92 10.24 17.27 4.90
C TRP A 92 11.20 17.15 6.08
N THR A 93 10.82 17.73 7.22
CA THR A 93 11.62 17.70 8.44
C THR A 93 10.75 17.44 9.66
N LEU A 94 11.32 16.75 10.67
CA LEU A 94 10.67 16.51 11.95
C LEU A 94 10.97 17.66 12.92
N GLN A 95 9.95 18.25 13.48
CA GLN A 95 10.05 19.31 14.49
C GLN A 95 9.75 18.74 15.89
N LEU A 96 10.77 18.16 16.52
CA LEU A 96 10.65 17.51 17.84
C LEU A 96 10.94 18.46 19.02
N ALA A 97 11.63 19.56 18.77
CA ALA A 97 12.26 20.38 19.82
C ALA A 97 11.28 20.99 20.83
N GLU A 98 10.05 21.31 20.40
CA GLU A 98 9.05 21.95 21.27
C GLU A 98 8.02 20.97 21.84
N ASN A 99 8.20 19.67 21.62
CA ASN A 99 7.20 18.66 21.96
C ASN A 99 5.80 19.02 21.44
N ARG A 100 5.74 19.64 20.24
CA ARG A 100 4.50 20.05 19.57
C ARG A 100 4.02 18.93 18.66
N LYS A 101 2.72 18.63 18.74
CA LYS A 101 2.06 17.67 17.86
C LYS A 101 1.13 18.42 16.91
N TYR A 102 1.40 18.28 15.63
CA TYR A 102 0.61 18.90 14.57
C TYR A 102 -0.58 18.02 14.19
N GLY A 103 -1.68 18.65 13.84
CA GLY A 103 -2.89 17.95 13.39
C GLY A 103 -3.92 18.92 12.83
N PRO A 104 -5.03 18.41 12.23
CA PRO A 104 -6.03 19.26 11.59
C PRO A 104 -7.01 19.91 12.58
N ILE A 105 -6.97 19.54 13.86
CA ILE A 105 -7.89 20.04 14.89
C ILE A 105 -7.34 21.34 15.46
N CYS A 106 -7.84 22.47 14.95
CA CYS A 106 -7.34 23.79 15.31
C CYS A 106 -7.85 24.35 16.66
N ASP A 107 -8.92 23.80 17.20
CA ASP A 107 -9.49 24.14 18.50
C ASP A 107 -9.12 23.13 19.60
N ALA A 108 -8.05 22.34 19.37
CA ALA A 108 -7.56 21.39 20.37
C ALA A 108 -7.06 22.12 21.61
N VAL A 109 -7.52 21.66 22.77
CA VAL A 109 -7.01 22.15 24.05
C VAL A 109 -5.60 21.61 24.27
N GLU A 110 -4.64 22.47 24.56
CA GLU A 110 -3.27 22.08 24.83
C GLU A 110 -3.20 21.31 26.17
N PRO A 111 -2.80 20.01 26.14
CA PRO A 111 -2.69 19.23 27.36
C PRO A 111 -1.35 19.50 28.06
N TYR A 112 -1.22 19.04 29.30
CA TYR A 112 0.05 19.13 30.04
C TYR A 112 1.22 18.39 29.37
N PHE A 113 0.94 17.32 28.63
CA PHE A 113 1.97 16.38 28.15
C PHE A 113 2.64 16.79 26.85
N HIS A 114 2.01 17.61 26.00
CA HIS A 114 2.57 18.12 24.75
C HIS A 114 1.84 19.39 24.30
N ARG A 115 2.50 20.18 23.47
CA ARG A 115 1.85 21.30 22.80
C ARG A 115 1.04 20.81 21.60
N THR A 116 0.04 21.57 21.22
CA THR A 116 -0.75 21.33 20.00
C THR A 116 -0.38 22.34 18.92
N GLY A 117 -0.43 21.92 17.66
CA GLY A 117 -0.24 22.75 16.48
C GLY A 117 -1.35 22.50 15.47
N CYS A 118 -2.07 23.55 15.08
CA CYS A 118 -3.01 23.47 13.97
C CYS A 118 -2.23 23.40 12.65
N SER A 119 -2.50 22.39 11.85
CA SER A 119 -1.87 22.21 10.55
C SER A 119 -2.84 21.63 9.54
N PRO A 120 -3.28 22.41 8.54
CA PRO A 120 -4.11 21.92 7.43
C PRO A 120 -3.44 20.79 6.65
N LEU A 121 -2.10 20.76 6.60
CA LEU A 121 -1.32 19.71 5.94
C LEU A 121 -1.74 18.29 6.38
N HIS A 122 -2.15 18.13 7.66
CA HIS A 122 -2.57 16.83 8.18
C HIS A 122 -3.94 16.33 7.68
N ALA A 123 -4.67 17.18 6.95
CA ALA A 123 -5.88 16.80 6.22
C ALA A 123 -5.67 16.76 4.70
N GLU A 124 -4.45 16.96 4.21
CA GLU A 124 -4.13 17.11 2.80
C GLU A 124 -3.14 16.05 2.31
N SER A 125 -3.26 15.66 1.04
CA SER A 125 -2.41 14.65 0.38
C SER A 125 -0.90 14.92 0.42
N PRO A 126 -0.40 16.18 0.41
CA PRO A 126 1.05 16.45 0.51
C PRO A 126 1.72 15.84 1.74
N LEU A 127 1.02 15.65 2.87
CA LEU A 127 1.57 14.92 4.01
C LEU A 127 2.00 13.50 3.63
N CYS A 128 1.17 12.80 2.88
CA CYS A 128 1.43 11.43 2.43
C CYS A 128 2.55 11.39 1.38
N ALA A 129 2.62 12.42 0.51
CA ALA A 129 3.66 12.56 -0.49
C ALA A 129 5.07 12.62 0.10
N ALA A 130 5.22 12.95 1.38
CA ALA A 130 6.50 12.88 2.09
C ALA A 130 7.23 11.54 1.88
N CYS A 131 6.47 10.44 1.77
CA CYS A 131 6.98 9.09 1.54
C CYS A 131 6.37 8.40 0.31
N HIS A 132 5.15 8.78 -0.10
CA HIS A 132 4.41 8.16 -1.21
C HIS A 132 4.55 8.93 -2.54
N HIS A 133 5.67 9.67 -2.70
CA HIS A 133 6.09 10.30 -3.94
C HIS A 133 7.61 10.13 -4.09
N LEU A 134 8.02 9.17 -4.92
CA LEU A 134 9.44 8.87 -5.14
C LEU A 134 9.66 8.41 -6.57
N GLU A 135 10.62 9.03 -7.24
CA GLU A 135 11.24 8.54 -8.46
C GLU A 135 12.73 8.25 -8.20
N HIS A 136 13.22 7.15 -8.72
CA HIS A 136 14.64 6.88 -8.78
C HIS A 136 15.25 7.59 -10.01
N VAL A 137 16.28 8.38 -9.78
CA VAL A 137 17.00 9.06 -10.87
C VAL A 137 18.30 8.28 -11.10
N PRO A 138 18.39 7.44 -12.14
CA PRO A 138 19.61 6.73 -12.48
C PRO A 138 20.69 7.72 -12.97
N ALA A 139 21.96 7.29 -12.96
CA ALA A 139 23.06 8.11 -13.47
C ALA A 139 22.91 8.46 -14.95
N GLU A 140 22.26 7.57 -15.71
CA GLU A 140 21.96 7.74 -17.14
C GLU A 140 20.49 7.35 -17.39
N GLY A 141 19.78 8.17 -18.16
CA GLY A 141 18.39 7.92 -18.52
C GLY A 141 17.36 8.77 -17.76
N PRO A 142 16.08 8.56 -18.04
CA PRO A 142 14.99 9.27 -17.36
C PRO A 142 14.78 8.79 -15.93
N ALA A 143 14.13 9.60 -15.14
CA ALA A 143 13.65 9.19 -13.81
C ALA A 143 12.66 8.02 -13.91
N VAL A 144 12.74 7.10 -12.96
CA VAL A 144 11.97 5.87 -12.90
C VAL A 144 11.00 5.95 -11.73
N PRO A 145 9.68 5.83 -11.95
CA PRO A 145 8.69 5.94 -10.88
C PRO A 145 8.79 4.74 -9.92
N VAL A 146 8.97 5.02 -8.63
CA VAL A 146 8.98 4.04 -7.55
C VAL A 146 7.65 4.08 -6.81
N PHE A 147 7.37 5.19 -6.13
CA PHE A 147 6.07 5.44 -5.50
C PHE A 147 5.37 6.55 -6.27
N SER A 148 4.31 6.22 -7.00
CA SER A 148 3.62 7.13 -7.91
C SER A 148 2.20 7.49 -7.47
N GLU A 149 1.75 7.00 -6.32
CA GLU A 149 0.39 7.14 -5.84
C GLU A 149 -0.03 8.61 -5.72
N PHE A 150 0.85 9.44 -5.17
CA PHE A 150 0.59 10.87 -5.04
C PHE A 150 0.50 11.56 -6.42
N ALA A 151 1.43 11.26 -7.33
CA ALA A 151 1.44 11.83 -8.67
C ALA A 151 0.22 11.39 -9.49
N GLU A 152 -0.15 10.11 -9.39
CA GLU A 152 -1.33 9.55 -10.05
C GLU A 152 -2.62 10.19 -9.50
N TRP A 153 -2.73 10.36 -8.17
CA TRP A 153 -3.82 11.09 -7.54
C TRP A 153 -3.88 12.56 -7.99
N GLN A 154 -2.75 13.25 -8.02
CA GLN A 154 -2.69 14.67 -8.38
C GLN A 154 -3.12 14.95 -9.83
N HIS A 155 -2.83 14.01 -10.73
CA HIS A 155 -3.14 14.13 -12.16
C HIS A 155 -4.44 13.40 -12.55
N GLY A 156 -5.09 12.72 -11.62
CA GLY A 156 -6.32 11.97 -11.85
C GLY A 156 -7.51 12.92 -12.13
N GLU A 157 -8.21 12.70 -13.25
CA GLU A 157 -9.36 13.50 -13.66
C GLU A 157 -10.66 13.09 -12.95
N THR A 158 -10.68 11.93 -12.29
CA THR A 158 -11.90 11.26 -11.83
C THR A 158 -12.26 11.55 -10.37
N MET A 159 -11.39 12.26 -9.64
CA MET A 159 -11.61 12.49 -8.22
C MET A 159 -12.45 13.74 -7.94
N PRO A 160 -13.39 13.65 -6.98
CA PRO A 160 -14.08 14.84 -6.49
C PRO A 160 -13.07 15.88 -5.98
N ALA A 161 -13.27 17.15 -6.37
CA ALA A 161 -12.45 18.23 -5.88
C ALA A 161 -12.42 18.25 -4.34
N GLY A 162 -11.22 18.32 -3.77
CA GLY A 162 -11.01 18.37 -2.32
C GLY A 162 -10.99 17.00 -1.61
N LEU A 163 -11.05 15.88 -2.33
CA LEU A 163 -10.83 14.56 -1.73
C LEU A 163 -9.32 14.28 -1.68
N HIS A 164 -8.80 14.14 -0.46
CA HIS A 164 -7.41 13.84 -0.15
C HIS A 164 -7.21 12.37 0.22
N CYS A 165 -5.97 11.90 0.30
CA CYS A 165 -5.60 10.54 0.67
C CYS A 165 -6.27 10.10 1.98
N GLN A 166 -6.32 11.00 2.95
CA GLN A 166 -6.92 10.77 4.25
C GLN A 166 -8.43 10.44 4.16
N GLY A 167 -9.14 10.95 3.15
CA GLY A 167 -10.57 10.68 2.97
C GLY A 167 -10.90 9.20 2.74
N CYS A 168 -9.98 8.45 2.14
CA CYS A 168 -10.12 7.00 1.90
C CYS A 168 -9.27 6.17 2.86
N HIS A 169 -8.01 6.57 3.09
CA HIS A 169 -7.07 5.78 3.90
C HIS A 169 -7.15 6.03 5.39
N MET A 170 -7.76 7.14 5.80
CA MET A 170 -7.99 7.51 7.20
C MET A 170 -9.44 7.97 7.38
N PRO A 171 -10.44 7.09 7.15
CA PRO A 171 -11.83 7.49 7.16
C PRO A 171 -12.21 8.13 8.50
N GLN A 172 -13.16 9.06 8.43
CA GLN A 172 -13.57 9.81 9.62
C GLN A 172 -14.61 9.04 10.41
N ARG A 173 -14.54 9.15 11.73
CA ARG A 173 -15.50 8.59 12.68
C ARG A 173 -15.75 9.51 13.86
N ARG A 174 -16.75 9.17 14.64
CA ARG A 174 -17.10 9.88 15.89
C ARG A 174 -16.37 9.25 17.08
N LEU A 175 -15.46 10.00 17.69
CA LEU A 175 -14.64 9.49 18.80
C LEU A 175 -14.12 10.64 19.69
N ALA A 176 -13.78 10.32 20.94
CA ALA A 176 -12.92 11.16 21.78
C ALA A 176 -11.46 10.99 21.33
N VAL A 177 -10.78 12.10 21.02
CA VAL A 177 -9.37 12.08 20.57
C VAL A 177 -8.44 11.55 21.66
N ALA A 178 -8.76 11.78 22.92
CA ALA A 178 -8.03 11.27 24.08
C ALA A 178 -9.00 10.78 25.16
N SER A 179 -8.53 9.86 26.00
CA SER A 179 -9.28 9.32 27.13
C SER A 179 -9.79 10.44 28.03
N GLY A 180 -11.11 10.47 28.27
CA GLY A 180 -11.75 11.53 29.04
C GLY A 180 -11.93 12.88 28.33
N GLY A 181 -11.50 12.98 27.08
CA GLY A 181 -11.70 14.17 26.26
C GLY A 181 -13.11 14.27 25.66
N PRO A 182 -13.44 15.40 25.01
CA PRO A 182 -14.71 15.58 24.35
C PRO A 182 -14.82 14.66 23.11
N ILE A 183 -16.02 14.14 22.87
CA ILE A 183 -16.33 13.43 21.65
C ILE A 183 -16.42 14.43 20.50
N ARG A 184 -15.72 14.14 19.38
CA ARG A 184 -15.78 14.89 18.13
C ARG A 184 -16.49 14.06 17.07
N ASP A 185 -17.23 14.71 16.19
CA ASP A 185 -18.04 14.02 15.18
C ASP A 185 -17.22 13.50 13.99
N ALA A 186 -16.06 14.10 13.74
CA ALA A 186 -15.20 13.76 12.60
C ALA A 186 -13.72 13.75 13.05
N VAL A 187 -13.18 12.57 13.32
CA VAL A 187 -11.75 12.34 13.59
C VAL A 187 -11.27 11.19 12.71
N SER A 188 -10.05 11.31 12.19
CA SER A 188 -9.48 10.32 11.27
C SER A 188 -9.07 9.05 12.00
N GLU A 189 -9.36 7.90 11.41
CA GLU A 189 -8.78 6.60 11.81
C GLU A 189 -7.29 6.54 11.46
N HIS A 190 -6.53 5.69 12.16
CA HIS A 190 -5.07 5.56 12.00
C HIS A 190 -4.64 4.13 11.64
N GLY A 191 -5.57 3.29 11.19
CA GLY A 191 -5.29 1.98 10.61
C GLY A 191 -4.97 2.05 9.11
N ASP A 192 -4.96 0.90 8.45
CA ASP A 192 -4.66 0.81 7.02
C ASP A 192 -5.83 1.27 6.10
N GLY A 193 -6.96 1.68 6.64
CA GLY A 193 -8.10 2.23 5.89
C GLY A 193 -8.56 1.36 4.72
N ALA A 194 -8.66 1.95 3.53
CA ALA A 194 -9.09 1.27 2.32
C ALA A 194 -8.11 0.17 1.89
N ALA A 195 -8.59 -1.07 1.83
CA ALA A 195 -7.78 -2.20 1.40
C ALA A 195 -7.78 -2.35 -0.13
N THR A 196 -6.71 -2.93 -0.69
CA THR A 196 -6.59 -3.23 -2.13
C THR A 196 -7.81 -3.96 -2.69
N GLY A 197 -8.37 -4.91 -1.93
CA GLY A 197 -9.54 -5.68 -2.34
C GLY A 197 -10.81 -4.86 -2.50
N ASP A 198 -10.96 -3.76 -1.77
CA ASP A 198 -12.14 -2.91 -1.82
C ASP A 198 -12.21 -2.08 -3.11
N ALA A 199 -11.05 -1.77 -3.68
CA ALA A 199 -10.95 -1.04 -4.94
C ALA A 199 -11.17 -1.93 -6.18
N LEU A 200 -11.22 -3.25 -6.04
CA LEU A 200 -11.31 -4.19 -7.15
C LEU A 200 -12.68 -4.87 -7.20
N ARG A 201 -13.31 -4.83 -8.36
CA ARG A 201 -14.57 -5.54 -8.65
C ARG A 201 -14.33 -6.57 -9.73
N LEU A 202 -14.61 -7.84 -9.41
CA LEU A 202 -14.44 -8.97 -10.30
C LEU A 202 -15.82 -9.44 -10.78
N THR A 203 -16.00 -9.54 -12.10
CA THR A 203 -17.20 -10.12 -12.71
C THR A 203 -16.76 -11.18 -13.71
N ALA A 204 -17.31 -12.39 -13.59
CA ALA A 204 -16.94 -13.49 -14.46
C ALA A 204 -18.11 -14.42 -14.74
N ARG A 205 -17.97 -15.16 -15.86
CA ARG A 205 -18.83 -16.28 -16.26
C ARG A 205 -17.97 -17.43 -16.78
N ALA A 206 -18.48 -18.64 -16.67
CA ALA A 206 -17.88 -19.83 -17.26
C ALA A 206 -18.77 -20.39 -18.34
N LEU A 207 -18.18 -20.73 -19.49
CA LEU A 207 -18.83 -21.36 -20.64
C LEU A 207 -18.17 -22.69 -20.93
N LEU A 208 -18.96 -23.75 -21.14
CA LEU A 208 -18.46 -25.04 -21.56
C LEU A 208 -18.36 -25.08 -23.10
N GLY A 209 -17.16 -25.29 -23.59
CA GLY A 209 -16.86 -25.48 -25.01
C GLY A 209 -16.26 -26.86 -25.29
N PRO A 210 -15.90 -27.12 -26.55
CA PRO A 210 -15.30 -28.41 -26.97
C PRO A 210 -13.96 -28.70 -26.28
N GLU A 211 -13.20 -27.67 -25.95
CA GLU A 211 -11.84 -27.75 -25.36
C GLU A 211 -11.82 -27.66 -23.83
N GLY A 212 -12.98 -27.45 -23.19
CA GLY A 212 -13.10 -27.30 -21.74
C GLY A 212 -13.91 -26.08 -21.32
N LEU A 213 -13.61 -25.58 -20.12
CA LEU A 213 -14.27 -24.39 -19.56
C LEU A 213 -13.49 -23.13 -19.92
N GLN A 214 -14.14 -22.23 -20.62
CA GLN A 214 -13.69 -20.86 -20.83
C GLN A 214 -14.27 -19.98 -19.75
N ILE A 215 -13.39 -19.37 -18.92
CA ILE A 215 -13.75 -18.38 -17.91
C ILE A 215 -13.44 -17.01 -18.49
N SER A 216 -14.44 -16.19 -18.68
CA SER A 216 -14.29 -14.84 -19.22
C SER A 216 -14.99 -13.82 -18.34
N GLY A 217 -14.43 -12.61 -18.29
CA GLY A 217 -14.98 -11.57 -17.45
C GLY A 217 -14.20 -10.27 -17.54
N HIS A 218 -14.34 -9.46 -16.51
CA HIS A 218 -13.56 -8.25 -16.35
C HIS A 218 -13.23 -7.98 -14.89
N ILE A 219 -12.11 -7.35 -14.69
CA ILE A 219 -11.70 -6.72 -13.44
C ILE A 219 -11.81 -5.20 -13.61
N GLU A 220 -12.38 -4.53 -12.63
CA GLU A 220 -12.63 -3.08 -12.63
C GLU A 220 -12.02 -2.46 -11.39
N VAL A 221 -11.30 -1.34 -11.56
CA VAL A 221 -10.89 -0.47 -10.45
C VAL A 221 -12.00 0.53 -10.20
N SER A 222 -12.49 0.60 -8.96
CA SER A 222 -13.58 1.48 -8.58
C SER A 222 -13.23 2.25 -7.31
N GLY A 223 -13.23 3.57 -7.39
CA GLY A 223 -13.02 4.45 -6.25
C GLY A 223 -11.57 4.64 -5.79
N ALA A 224 -10.58 4.10 -6.51
CA ALA A 224 -9.17 4.40 -6.29
C ALA A 224 -8.66 5.41 -7.33
N PRO A 225 -8.05 6.53 -6.91
CA PRO A 225 -7.56 7.55 -7.83
C PRO A 225 -6.15 7.28 -8.38
N HIS A 226 -5.62 6.12 -8.09
CA HIS A 226 -4.30 5.66 -8.48
C HIS A 226 -4.37 4.21 -8.99
N ALA A 227 -3.37 3.78 -9.73
CA ALA A 227 -3.31 2.42 -10.25
C ALA A 227 -3.17 1.37 -9.12
N VAL A 228 -3.62 0.14 -9.37
CA VAL A 228 -3.59 -0.99 -8.44
C VAL A 228 -2.82 -2.16 -9.11
N PRO A 229 -1.87 -2.79 -8.41
CA PRO A 229 -1.41 -2.53 -7.05
C PRO A 229 -0.59 -1.24 -6.92
N VAL A 230 -0.52 -0.72 -5.70
CA VAL A 230 0.32 0.42 -5.31
C VAL A 230 1.54 -0.02 -4.52
N GLY A 231 2.41 0.94 -4.21
CA GLY A 231 3.61 0.73 -3.41
C GLY A 231 4.79 0.28 -4.25
N LEU A 232 5.63 -0.56 -3.67
CA LEU A 232 6.90 -0.95 -4.27
C LEU A 232 6.68 -1.65 -5.63
N PRO A 233 7.41 -1.27 -6.71
CA PRO A 233 7.46 -2.04 -7.94
C PRO A 233 7.83 -3.50 -7.69
N GLY A 234 7.20 -4.41 -8.43
CA GLY A 234 7.26 -5.85 -8.17
C GLY A 234 6.13 -6.38 -7.28
N ARG A 235 5.31 -5.50 -6.65
CA ARG A 235 4.06 -5.94 -6.03
C ARG A 235 3.08 -6.38 -7.11
N GLU A 236 2.34 -7.46 -6.85
CA GLU A 236 1.49 -8.09 -7.85
C GLU A 236 0.07 -8.36 -7.36
N ILE A 237 -0.88 -8.17 -8.28
CA ILE A 237 -2.22 -8.76 -8.18
C ILE A 237 -2.28 -9.92 -9.16
N LEU A 238 -2.69 -11.08 -8.66
CA LEU A 238 -2.79 -12.33 -9.43
C LEU A 238 -4.26 -12.69 -9.60
N LEU A 239 -4.69 -12.87 -10.84
CA LEU A 239 -6.02 -13.38 -11.16
C LEU A 239 -5.87 -14.80 -11.69
N GLY A 240 -6.29 -15.79 -10.91
CA GLY A 240 -6.23 -17.20 -11.25
C GLY A 240 -7.55 -17.92 -11.08
N ALA A 241 -7.68 -19.09 -11.70
CA ALA A 241 -8.84 -19.95 -11.57
C ALA A 241 -8.44 -21.38 -11.25
N ASN A 242 -9.14 -21.98 -10.26
CA ASN A 242 -9.03 -23.40 -9.94
C ASN A 242 -10.33 -24.12 -10.31
N LEU A 243 -10.22 -25.30 -10.91
CA LEU A 243 -11.30 -26.25 -10.99
C LEU A 243 -11.27 -27.11 -9.72
N VAL A 244 -12.35 -27.10 -8.94
CA VAL A 244 -12.44 -27.77 -7.64
C VAL A 244 -13.55 -28.81 -7.69
N SER A 245 -13.26 -30.05 -7.24
CA SER A 245 -14.25 -31.13 -7.15
C SER A 245 -15.32 -30.85 -6.10
N GLY A 246 -16.40 -31.63 -6.11
CA GLY A 246 -17.41 -31.59 -5.06
C GLY A 246 -16.87 -31.94 -3.66
N THR A 247 -15.71 -32.59 -3.57
CA THR A 247 -15.02 -32.90 -2.30
C THR A 247 -14.02 -31.84 -1.85
N GLY A 248 -13.80 -30.77 -2.67
CA GLY A 248 -12.90 -29.68 -2.35
C GLY A 248 -11.44 -29.88 -2.84
N GLU A 249 -11.19 -30.90 -3.65
CA GLU A 249 -9.88 -31.15 -4.25
C GLU A 249 -9.67 -30.26 -5.48
N ILE A 250 -8.48 -29.65 -5.64
CA ILE A 250 -8.11 -28.90 -6.83
C ILE A 250 -7.74 -29.90 -7.94
N LEU A 251 -8.59 -29.97 -8.96
CA LEU A 251 -8.41 -30.83 -10.12
C LEU A 251 -7.48 -30.24 -11.18
N SER A 252 -7.52 -28.92 -11.34
CA SER A 252 -6.70 -28.19 -12.28
C SER A 252 -6.63 -26.72 -11.92
N SER A 253 -5.61 -26.02 -12.40
CA SER A 253 -5.44 -24.58 -12.25
C SER A 253 -5.09 -23.93 -13.60
N ALA A 254 -5.66 -22.79 -13.91
CA ALA A 254 -5.22 -21.93 -14.99
C ALA A 254 -3.98 -21.12 -14.55
N ALA A 255 -3.15 -20.74 -15.52
CA ALA A 255 -2.06 -19.81 -15.24
C ALA A 255 -2.60 -18.45 -14.80
N ASP A 256 -1.96 -17.86 -13.80
CA ASP A 256 -2.36 -16.55 -13.29
C ASP A 256 -2.09 -15.43 -14.31
N ILE A 257 -3.03 -14.49 -14.41
CA ILE A 257 -2.81 -13.19 -15.06
C ILE A 257 -2.23 -12.25 -13.99
N VAL A 258 -1.08 -11.64 -14.30
CA VAL A 258 -0.34 -10.81 -13.36
C VAL A 258 -0.48 -9.33 -13.71
N TYR A 259 -0.88 -8.53 -12.72
CA TYR A 259 -0.94 -7.08 -12.79
C TYR A 259 0.13 -6.51 -11.86
N SER A 260 1.12 -5.82 -12.42
CA SER A 260 2.27 -5.27 -11.68
C SER A 260 2.95 -4.14 -12.42
N ARG A 261 3.87 -3.45 -11.75
CA ARG A 261 4.91 -2.64 -12.38
C ARG A 261 6.25 -3.31 -12.15
N MET A 262 6.97 -3.62 -13.21
CA MET A 262 8.30 -4.22 -13.17
C MET A 262 9.34 -3.18 -13.58
N LEU A 263 10.38 -3.05 -12.79
CA LEU A 263 11.55 -2.23 -13.09
C LEU A 263 12.72 -3.12 -13.52
N VAL A 264 13.49 -2.66 -14.50
CA VAL A 264 14.57 -3.46 -15.08
C VAL A 264 15.89 -2.70 -15.13
N ASP A 265 16.96 -3.47 -15.07
CA ASP A 265 18.34 -3.02 -15.25
C ASP A 265 18.77 -2.88 -16.72
N ALA A 266 20.08 -2.75 -16.97
CA ALA A 266 20.65 -2.65 -18.32
C ALA A 266 20.47 -3.89 -19.16
N HIS A 267 20.30 -5.06 -18.55
CA HIS A 267 20.10 -6.34 -19.23
C HIS A 267 18.64 -6.65 -19.50
N GLY A 268 17.73 -5.82 -18.95
CA GLY A 268 16.28 -6.04 -19.02
C GLY A 268 15.77 -7.02 -17.97
N GLU A 269 16.59 -7.32 -16.97
CA GLU A 269 16.22 -8.20 -15.85
C GLU A 269 15.56 -7.38 -14.72
N GLU A 270 14.57 -7.96 -14.07
CA GLU A 270 13.88 -7.33 -12.94
C GLU A 270 14.88 -7.09 -11.80
N THR A 271 14.84 -5.87 -11.25
CA THR A 271 15.83 -5.42 -10.28
C THR A 271 15.23 -4.49 -9.22
N PRO A 272 15.82 -4.39 -8.01
CA PRO A 272 15.44 -3.38 -7.05
C PRO A 272 15.53 -1.97 -7.63
N PHE A 273 14.59 -1.10 -7.25
CA PHE A 273 14.42 0.23 -7.86
C PHE A 273 15.70 1.07 -7.88
N PHE A 274 16.58 0.94 -6.88
CA PHE A 274 17.84 1.69 -6.81
C PHE A 274 18.93 1.21 -7.80
N ARG A 275 18.66 0.17 -8.57
CA ARG A 275 19.50 -0.31 -9.69
C ARG A 275 18.76 -0.20 -11.02
N ALA A 276 17.49 0.18 -11.00
CA ALA A 276 16.66 0.23 -12.18
C ALA A 276 17.06 1.37 -13.12
N LEU A 277 17.03 1.11 -14.41
CA LEU A 277 17.26 2.11 -15.46
C LEU A 277 15.97 2.53 -16.16
N ARG A 278 14.94 1.71 -16.11
CA ARG A 278 13.65 1.99 -16.76
C ARG A 278 12.54 1.09 -16.22
N VAL A 279 11.31 1.45 -16.57
CA VAL A 279 10.15 0.57 -16.44
C VAL A 279 10.25 -0.48 -17.54
N GLY A 280 10.26 -1.76 -17.16
CA GLY A 280 10.21 -2.90 -18.09
C GLY A 280 8.79 -3.15 -18.57
N SER A 281 7.83 -3.17 -17.64
CA SER A 281 6.40 -3.24 -17.93
C SER A 281 5.58 -2.57 -16.82
N ASP A 282 4.39 -2.06 -17.17
CA ASP A 282 3.38 -1.60 -16.23
C ASP A 282 2.01 -2.10 -16.69
N THR A 283 1.58 -3.21 -16.10
CA THR A 283 0.30 -3.87 -16.36
C THR A 283 -0.70 -3.59 -15.24
N ARG A 284 -0.39 -2.71 -14.28
CA ARG A 284 -1.31 -2.33 -13.21
C ARG A 284 -2.65 -1.87 -13.76
N LEU A 285 -3.67 -2.08 -13.00
CA LEU A 285 -5.03 -1.63 -13.31
C LEU A 285 -5.14 -0.13 -13.00
N ARG A 286 -5.59 0.66 -13.97
CA ARG A 286 -5.68 2.12 -13.81
C ARG A 286 -7.02 2.53 -13.17
N PRO A 287 -7.12 3.75 -12.61
CA PRO A 287 -8.39 4.27 -12.11
C PRO A 287 -9.50 4.12 -13.15
N ASP A 288 -10.68 3.69 -12.70
CA ASP A 288 -11.88 3.46 -13.52
C ASP A 288 -11.69 2.53 -14.73
N GLU A 289 -10.55 1.83 -14.79
CA GLU A 289 -10.28 0.86 -15.84
C GLU A 289 -11.12 -0.40 -15.64
N LYS A 290 -11.71 -0.86 -16.74
CA LYS A 290 -12.38 -2.15 -16.85
C LYS A 290 -11.62 -3.02 -17.82
N ARG A 291 -10.83 -3.95 -17.30
CA ARG A 291 -9.98 -4.83 -18.10
C ARG A 291 -10.59 -6.21 -18.23
N SER A 292 -10.81 -6.64 -19.48
CA SER A 292 -11.30 -7.99 -19.79
C SER A 292 -10.20 -9.02 -19.58
N PHE A 293 -10.59 -10.23 -19.21
CA PHE A 293 -9.71 -11.38 -19.10
C PHE A 293 -10.37 -12.65 -19.63
N GLU A 294 -9.54 -13.63 -19.93
CA GLU A 294 -9.93 -14.96 -20.35
C GLU A 294 -8.96 -15.99 -19.75
N LEU A 295 -9.51 -17.06 -19.16
CA LEU A 295 -8.79 -18.19 -18.58
C LEU A 295 -9.42 -19.48 -19.07
N TRP A 296 -8.61 -20.53 -19.14
CA TRP A 296 -9.04 -21.84 -19.62
C TRP A 296 -8.76 -22.93 -18.60
N LEU A 297 -9.73 -23.81 -18.40
CA LEU A 297 -9.65 -25.01 -17.57
C LEU A 297 -10.14 -26.21 -18.36
N PRO A 298 -9.70 -27.44 -18.03
CA PRO A 298 -10.22 -28.64 -18.69
C PRO A 298 -11.73 -28.82 -18.44
N ALA A 299 -12.33 -29.77 -19.14
CA ALA A 299 -13.73 -30.12 -18.93
C ALA A 299 -13.98 -30.51 -17.47
N ALA A 300 -15.05 -29.95 -16.89
CA ALA A 300 -15.37 -30.13 -15.49
C ALA A 300 -16.29 -31.35 -15.25
N PRO A 301 -16.04 -32.17 -14.21
CA PRO A 301 -17.02 -33.09 -13.68
C PRO A 301 -18.34 -32.37 -13.30
N PRO A 302 -19.47 -33.08 -13.29
CA PRO A 302 -20.78 -32.45 -13.03
C PRO A 302 -20.92 -31.78 -11.65
N ASP A 303 -20.17 -32.26 -10.66
CA ASP A 303 -20.15 -31.80 -9.28
C ASP A 303 -19.03 -30.76 -8.99
N ALA A 304 -18.22 -30.46 -9.99
CA ALA A 304 -17.15 -29.47 -9.84
C ALA A 304 -17.65 -28.02 -9.92
N HIS A 305 -16.85 -27.13 -9.35
CA HIS A 305 -17.03 -25.69 -9.49
C HIS A 305 -15.71 -25.01 -9.82
N VAL A 306 -15.76 -23.79 -10.31
CA VAL A 306 -14.58 -22.95 -10.52
C VAL A 306 -14.47 -21.98 -9.34
N GLU A 307 -13.28 -21.92 -8.74
CA GLU A 307 -12.89 -20.85 -7.82
C GLU A 307 -11.99 -19.87 -8.57
N LEU A 308 -12.55 -18.72 -8.92
CA LEU A 308 -11.82 -17.59 -9.45
C LEU A 308 -11.26 -16.79 -8.28
N ARG A 309 -9.95 -16.58 -8.25
CA ARG A 309 -9.25 -16.00 -7.11
C ARG A 309 -8.50 -14.76 -7.51
N LEU A 310 -8.64 -13.72 -6.71
CA LEU A 310 -7.83 -12.52 -6.75
C LEU A 310 -6.90 -12.54 -5.55
N LEU A 311 -5.60 -12.56 -5.80
CA LEU A 311 -4.57 -12.66 -4.76
C LEU A 311 -3.63 -11.46 -4.84
N GLU A 312 -3.06 -11.05 -3.73
CA GLU A 312 -1.99 -10.07 -3.65
C GLU A 312 -0.69 -10.74 -3.21
N ARG A 313 0.38 -10.52 -3.95
CA ARG A 313 1.73 -10.94 -3.61
C ARG A 313 2.59 -9.70 -3.37
N ALA A 314 3.32 -9.70 -2.26
CA ALA A 314 4.08 -8.55 -1.80
C ALA A 314 5.22 -8.16 -2.76
N LEU A 315 5.73 -9.14 -3.54
CA LEU A 315 6.83 -8.95 -4.48
C LEU A 315 6.81 -10.08 -5.53
N SER A 316 7.33 -9.83 -6.73
CA SER A 316 7.54 -10.86 -7.75
C SER A 316 8.51 -11.94 -7.25
N PRO A 317 8.39 -13.20 -7.72
CA PRO A 317 9.35 -14.25 -7.38
C PRO A 317 10.79 -13.91 -7.79
N GLU A 318 10.96 -13.27 -8.95
CA GLU A 318 12.23 -12.87 -9.51
C GLU A 318 12.93 -11.85 -8.60
N LEU A 319 12.21 -10.83 -8.17
CA LEU A 319 12.74 -9.81 -7.27
C LEU A 319 13.00 -10.37 -5.87
N ALA A 320 12.17 -11.28 -5.37
CA ALA A 320 12.39 -11.97 -4.11
C ALA A 320 13.68 -12.81 -4.14
N LEU A 321 13.92 -13.49 -5.26
CA LEU A 321 15.15 -14.24 -5.48
C LEU A 321 16.37 -13.31 -5.50
N ALA A 322 16.28 -12.18 -6.22
CA ALA A 322 17.34 -11.17 -6.27
C ALA A 322 17.67 -10.57 -4.89
N LEU A 323 16.68 -10.49 -4.01
CA LEU A 323 16.83 -10.02 -2.63
C LEU A 323 17.19 -11.12 -1.64
N ALA A 324 17.23 -12.39 -2.06
CA ALA A 324 17.47 -13.56 -1.24
C ALA A 324 16.50 -13.65 -0.03
N ILE A 325 15.21 -13.39 -0.27
CA ILE A 325 14.16 -13.50 0.74
C ILE A 325 13.11 -14.54 0.34
N GLU A 326 12.55 -15.20 1.35
CA GLU A 326 11.36 -16.02 1.20
C GLU A 326 10.12 -15.17 1.38
N LEU A 327 9.19 -15.28 0.43
CA LEU A 327 7.93 -14.56 0.50
C LEU A 327 6.86 -15.37 1.22
N PRO A 328 5.99 -14.73 2.00
CA PRO A 328 4.78 -15.35 2.49
C PRO A 328 3.87 -15.74 1.32
N ALA A 329 2.98 -16.70 1.57
CA ALA A 329 1.93 -17.03 0.61
C ALA A 329 1.13 -15.77 0.22
N PRO A 330 0.69 -15.66 -1.04
CA PRO A 330 -0.13 -14.55 -1.49
C PRO A 330 -1.38 -14.39 -0.63
N ARG A 331 -1.72 -13.15 -0.29
CA ARG A 331 -2.94 -12.82 0.45
C ARG A 331 -4.15 -12.93 -0.45
N VAL A 332 -5.19 -13.63 0.00
CA VAL A 332 -6.46 -13.71 -0.72
C VAL A 332 -7.20 -12.38 -0.58
N LEU A 333 -7.51 -11.73 -1.69
CA LEU A 333 -8.34 -10.52 -1.74
C LEU A 333 -9.81 -10.87 -1.95
N GLN A 334 -10.10 -11.71 -2.96
CA GLN A 334 -11.46 -12.12 -3.31
C GLN A 334 -11.46 -13.57 -3.82
N VAL A 335 -12.58 -14.25 -3.58
CA VAL A 335 -12.88 -15.54 -4.21
C VAL A 335 -14.30 -15.50 -4.73
N GLN A 336 -14.46 -15.78 -6.03
CA GLN A 336 -15.77 -15.94 -6.66
C GLN A 336 -15.95 -17.38 -7.10
N ARG A 337 -17.06 -18.01 -6.70
CA ARG A 337 -17.43 -19.36 -7.16
C ARG A 337 -18.36 -19.28 -8.35
N LEU A 338 -18.02 -20.05 -9.39
CA LEU A 338 -18.86 -20.27 -10.55
C LEU A 338 -19.25 -21.75 -10.57
N THR A 339 -20.55 -22.04 -10.66
CA THR A 339 -21.09 -23.41 -10.57
C THR A 339 -21.86 -23.79 -11.82
N ALA A 340 -21.99 -25.10 -12.06
CA ALA A 340 -22.89 -25.62 -13.07
C ALA A 340 -24.35 -25.23 -12.77
N PRO A 341 -25.25 -25.16 -13.78
CA PRO A 341 -24.98 -25.51 -15.18
C PRO A 341 -24.15 -24.44 -15.88
N TRP A 342 -23.12 -24.89 -16.57
CA TRP A 342 -22.28 -24.00 -17.37
C TRP A 342 -23.05 -23.51 -18.59
N GLY A 343 -22.91 -22.23 -18.94
CA GLY A 343 -23.34 -21.74 -20.25
C GLY A 343 -22.64 -22.51 -21.37
N ARG A 344 -23.21 -22.55 -22.56
CA ARG A 344 -22.55 -23.13 -23.73
C ARG A 344 -21.86 -22.03 -24.51
N ALA A 345 -20.63 -22.27 -24.92
CA ALA A 345 -19.95 -21.44 -25.89
C ALA A 345 -20.66 -21.55 -27.25
N PRO A 346 -20.80 -20.42 -27.99
CA PRO A 346 -21.46 -20.41 -29.29
C PRO A 346 -20.75 -21.27 -30.34
#